data_0803f55fc551bba5d04f60356f3a43a5
#
_entry.id   0803f55fc551bba5d04f60356f3a43a5
#
_cell.length_a   1.000
_cell.length_b   1.000
_cell.length_c   1.000
_cell.angle_alpha   90.00
_cell.angle_beta   90.00
_cell.angle_gamma   90.00
#
_symmetry.space_group_name_H-M   'P 1'
#
loop_
_entity.id
_entity.type
_entity.pdbx_description
1 polymer ?
#
loop_
_entity_poly.entity_id
_entity_poly.type
_entity_poly.pdbx_seq_one_letter_code
_entity_poly.pdbx_strand_id
1 'polypeptide(L)'
;MSTDETSAAETSAGTGSTGEVQLENEHFRVTRWTIEPGGHIPMHRHEHEYVVVPMVTDTMHVTNGDGTEIVAELTAGVSYTRAAGSEHRVENRGEAHDVVFVEVERLS
;
A
#
# COMPACT_ATOMS: atom_id res chain seq x y z
N MET A 1 11.17 -20.48 0.49
CA MET A 1 10.99 -19.80 0.52
C MET A 1 11.47 -18.90 0.62
N SER A 2 11.72 -18.66 0.76
CA SER A 2 11.96 -17.90 1.00
C SER A 2 11.66 -17.08 1.14
N THR A 3 11.47 -17.09 1.08
CA THR A 3 10.89 -16.15 1.27
C THR A 3 11.05 -15.34 2.27
N ASP A 4 11.43 -15.65 3.13
CA ASP A 4 11.48 -14.93 4.20
C ASP A 4 12.24 -13.79 4.14
N GLU A 5 13.20 -13.74 3.50
CA GLU A 5 13.90 -12.61 3.45
C GLU A 5 13.18 -11.56 2.83
N THR A 6 12.33 -11.88 1.98
CA THR A 6 11.61 -10.83 1.43
C THR A 6 10.75 -10.25 2.40
N SER A 7 10.33 -11.01 3.28
CA SER A 7 9.26 -10.59 4.01
C SER A 7 9.55 -9.36 4.67
N ALA A 8 10.40 -9.08 5.30
CA ALA A 8 10.33 -8.00 6.08
C ALA A 8 10.71 -6.81 5.48
N ALA A 9 11.20 -6.81 4.48
CA ALA A 9 12.05 -5.79 4.24
C ALA A 9 11.59 -4.55 3.64
N GLU A 10 10.37 -4.33 3.60
CA GLU A 10 9.87 -3.22 2.83
C GLU A 10 9.78 -1.93 3.62
N THR A 11 10.51 -1.80 4.69
CA THR A 11 10.47 -0.58 5.47
C THR A 11 11.20 0.53 4.74
N SER A 12 10.56 1.66 4.61
CA SER A 12 11.15 2.83 3.99
C SER A 12 11.60 3.75 5.10
N ALA A 13 12.87 3.72 5.40
CA ALA A 13 13.42 4.50 6.51
C ALA A 13 13.11 5.96 6.33
N GLY A 14 12.63 6.60 7.37
CA GLY A 14 12.35 8.02 7.36
C GLY A 14 11.06 8.41 6.71
N THR A 15 10.30 7.49 6.18
CA THR A 15 9.04 7.83 5.54
C THR A 15 7.82 7.60 6.43
N GLY A 16 7.95 6.84 7.50
CA GLY A 16 6.82 6.49 8.35
C GLY A 16 5.92 5.44 7.75
N SER A 17 6.40 4.70 6.76
CA SER A 17 5.62 3.62 6.17
C SER A 17 6.39 2.31 6.27
N THR A 18 5.65 1.21 6.39
CA THR A 18 6.24 -0.13 6.47
C THR A 18 5.38 -1.06 5.62
N GLY A 19 6.03 -1.79 4.72
CA GLY A 19 5.37 -2.84 3.96
C GLY A 19 5.93 -4.18 4.40
N GLU A 20 5.05 -5.10 4.76
CA GLU A 20 5.42 -6.43 5.21
C GLU A 20 4.81 -7.45 4.28
N VAL A 21 5.63 -8.22 3.58
CA VAL A 21 5.13 -9.30 2.73
C VAL A 21 4.71 -10.44 3.62
N GLN A 22 3.43 -10.76 3.61
CA GLN A 22 2.86 -11.80 4.46
C GLN A 22 2.90 -13.16 3.81
N LEU A 23 2.74 -13.19 2.48
CA LEU A 23 2.90 -14.44 1.74
C LEU A 23 3.18 -14.09 0.27
N GLU A 24 3.81 -15.03 -0.41
CA GLU A 24 4.07 -14.90 -1.82
C GLU A 24 4.18 -16.29 -2.43
N ASN A 25 3.53 -16.46 -3.59
CA ASN A 25 3.69 -17.67 -4.37
C ASN A 25 3.73 -17.26 -5.84
N GLU A 26 3.60 -18.21 -6.76
CA GLU A 26 3.74 -17.90 -8.17
C GLU A 26 2.60 -17.04 -8.72
N HIS A 27 1.47 -16.94 -8.00
CA HIS A 27 0.29 -16.23 -8.47
C HIS A 27 0.04 -14.93 -7.72
N PHE A 28 0.38 -14.85 -6.45
CA PHE A 28 0.02 -13.70 -5.62
C PHE A 28 1.17 -13.29 -4.72
N ARG A 29 1.23 -12.00 -4.44
CA ARG A 29 2.03 -11.47 -3.34
C ARG A 29 1.11 -10.62 -2.47
N VAL A 30 1.08 -10.91 -1.19
CA VAL A 30 0.23 -10.20 -0.23
C VAL A 30 1.11 -9.40 0.70
N THR A 31 0.92 -8.08 0.70
CA THR A 31 1.72 -7.16 1.50
C THR A 31 0.81 -6.34 2.38
N ARG A 32 1.12 -6.27 3.67
CA ARG A 32 0.42 -5.40 4.59
C ARG A 32 1.19 -4.10 4.71
N TRP A 33 0.53 -3.00 4.41
CA TRP A 33 1.11 -1.67 4.54
C TRP A 33 0.57 -0.94 5.76
N THR A 34 1.45 -0.26 6.46
CA THR A 34 1.11 0.60 7.59
C THR A 34 1.75 1.95 7.33
N ILE A 35 0.96 3.02 7.40
CA ILE A 35 1.46 4.38 7.24
C ILE A 35 1.13 5.14 8.52
N GLU A 36 2.15 5.54 9.26
CA GLU A 36 1.97 6.29 10.49
C GLU A 36 1.44 7.68 10.21
N PRO A 37 0.85 8.34 11.20
CA PRO A 37 0.41 9.73 11.01
C PRO A 37 1.56 10.59 10.51
N GLY A 38 1.32 11.32 9.44
CA GLY A 38 2.35 12.13 8.80
C GLY A 38 3.28 11.36 7.88
N GLY A 39 3.14 10.04 7.80
CA GLY A 39 4.00 9.22 6.96
C GLY A 39 3.50 9.10 5.53
N HIS A 40 4.32 8.50 4.70
CA HIS A 40 3.97 8.31 3.30
C HIS A 40 4.70 7.11 2.70
N ILE A 41 4.13 6.57 1.64
CA ILE A 41 4.83 5.62 0.76
C ILE A 41 5.31 6.46 -0.42
N PRO A 42 6.62 6.48 -0.70
CA PRO A 42 7.16 7.29 -1.80
C PRO A 42 6.55 6.92 -3.16
N MET A 43 6.69 7.82 -4.11
CA MET A 43 6.22 7.58 -5.47
C MET A 43 6.77 6.24 -5.97
N HIS A 44 5.89 5.38 -6.45
CA HIS A 44 6.27 4.07 -6.97
C HIS A 44 5.29 3.65 -8.05
N ARG A 45 5.72 2.68 -8.85
CA ARG A 45 4.92 2.16 -9.93
C ARG A 45 4.59 0.70 -9.65
N HIS A 46 3.32 0.34 -9.80
CA HIS A 46 2.88 -1.04 -9.65
C HIS A 46 3.01 -1.79 -10.97
N GLU A 47 3.74 -2.90 -10.95
CA GLU A 47 3.93 -3.70 -12.14
C GLU A 47 2.75 -4.63 -12.41
N HIS A 48 1.91 -4.84 -11.42
CA HIS A 48 0.82 -5.82 -11.48
C HIS A 48 -0.50 -5.20 -11.08
N GLU A 49 -1.59 -5.77 -11.57
CA GLU A 49 -2.91 -5.45 -11.06
C GLU A 49 -3.00 -5.91 -9.62
N TYR A 50 -3.69 -5.18 -8.77
CA TYR A 50 -3.78 -5.57 -7.37
C TYR A 50 -5.11 -5.17 -6.73
N VAL A 51 -5.45 -5.89 -5.67
CA VAL A 51 -6.61 -5.61 -4.83
C VAL A 51 -6.10 -4.93 -3.58
N VAL A 52 -6.80 -3.87 -3.15
CA VAL A 52 -6.51 -3.22 -1.87
C VAL A 52 -7.63 -3.57 -0.91
N VAL A 53 -7.25 -4.06 0.26
CA VAL A 53 -8.19 -4.40 1.32
C VAL A 53 -7.88 -3.48 2.50
N PRO A 54 -8.66 -2.39 2.69
CA PRO A 54 -8.45 -1.53 3.85
C PRO A 54 -8.72 -2.29 5.15
N MET A 55 -7.86 -2.08 6.13
CA MET A 55 -8.02 -2.68 7.44
C MET A 55 -8.56 -1.67 8.44
N VAL A 56 -8.62 -0.40 8.06
CA VAL A 56 -9.18 0.66 8.90
C VAL A 56 -10.07 1.53 8.03
N THR A 57 -11.00 2.23 8.66
CA THR A 57 -11.79 3.25 7.99
C THR A 57 -11.08 4.58 8.21
N ASP A 58 -10.59 5.18 7.14
CA ASP A 58 -9.79 6.40 7.24
C ASP A 58 -9.66 7.04 5.86
N THR A 59 -9.01 8.17 5.82
CA THR A 59 -8.76 8.92 4.61
C THR A 59 -7.28 8.84 4.25
N MET A 60 -6.99 8.63 2.99
CA MET A 60 -5.63 8.54 2.50
C MET A 60 -5.50 9.48 1.31
N HIS A 61 -4.37 10.18 1.21
CA HIS A 61 -4.14 11.13 0.11
C HIS A 61 -3.18 10.50 -0.89
N VAL A 62 -3.58 10.50 -2.15
CA VAL A 62 -2.82 9.85 -3.22
C VAL A 62 -2.43 10.89 -4.24
N THR A 63 -1.13 10.95 -4.56
CA THR A 63 -0.62 11.79 -5.63
C THR A 63 -0.21 10.88 -6.76
N ASN A 64 -0.85 11.03 -7.91
CA ASN A 64 -0.56 10.22 -9.08
C ASN A 64 0.72 10.69 -9.78
N GLY A 65 1.26 9.87 -10.66
CA GLY A 65 2.50 10.19 -11.36
C GLY A 65 2.43 11.45 -12.19
N ASP A 66 1.22 11.85 -12.62
CA ASP A 66 1.05 13.08 -13.39
C ASP A 66 0.86 14.30 -12.49
N GLY A 67 0.96 14.15 -11.18
CA GLY A 67 0.83 15.25 -10.24
C GLY A 67 -0.58 15.49 -9.72
N THR A 68 -1.59 14.80 -10.24
CA THR A 68 -2.94 14.99 -9.74
C THR A 68 -3.10 14.33 -8.38
N GLU A 69 -3.89 14.94 -7.50
CA GLU A 69 -4.16 14.38 -6.18
C GLU A 69 -5.59 13.90 -6.08
N ILE A 70 -5.79 12.79 -5.41
CA ILE A 70 -7.12 12.32 -5.07
C ILE A 70 -7.16 11.98 -3.59
N VAL A 71 -8.35 12.06 -3.02
CA VAL A 71 -8.58 11.68 -1.63
C VAL A 71 -9.27 10.33 -1.66
N ALA A 72 -8.62 9.32 -1.09
CA ALA A 72 -9.18 7.98 -1.05
C ALA A 72 -9.84 7.77 0.30
N GLU A 73 -11.14 7.53 0.29
CA GLU A 73 -11.89 7.24 1.50
C GLU A 73 -11.90 5.73 1.66
N LEU A 74 -11.20 5.25 2.68
CA LEU A 74 -11.10 3.82 2.95
C LEU A 74 -12.19 3.40 3.91
N THR A 75 -12.82 2.28 3.63
CA THR A 75 -13.77 1.64 4.57
C THR A 75 -13.24 0.27 4.87
N ALA A 76 -13.02 -0.01 6.16
CA ALA A 76 -12.46 -1.29 6.59
C ALA A 76 -13.23 -2.45 5.96
N GLY A 77 -12.52 -3.37 5.34
CA GLY A 77 -13.09 -4.55 4.74
C GLY A 77 -13.73 -4.36 3.37
N VAL A 78 -13.79 -3.13 2.85
CA VAL A 78 -14.37 -2.89 1.52
C VAL A 78 -13.24 -2.75 0.51
N SER A 79 -13.04 -3.77 -0.29
CA SER A 79 -11.92 -3.87 -1.21
C SER A 79 -12.17 -3.13 -2.52
N TYR A 80 -11.09 -2.76 -3.18
CA TYR A 80 -11.14 -2.21 -4.53
C TYR A 80 -9.88 -2.64 -5.29
N THR A 81 -9.88 -2.45 -6.61
CA THR A 81 -8.74 -2.84 -7.44
C THR A 81 -8.08 -1.62 -8.05
N ARG A 82 -6.79 -1.79 -8.36
CA ARG A 82 -6.02 -0.81 -9.11
C ARG A 82 -5.30 -1.54 -10.24
N ALA A 83 -5.16 -0.85 -11.35
CA ALA A 83 -4.59 -1.45 -12.55
C ALA A 83 -3.08 -1.52 -12.49
N ALA A 84 -2.51 -2.47 -13.23
CA ALA A 84 -1.07 -2.50 -13.47
C ALA A 84 -0.66 -1.20 -14.16
N GLY A 85 0.52 -0.72 -13.83
CA GLY A 85 1.02 0.54 -14.38
C GLY A 85 0.66 1.75 -13.56
N SER A 86 -0.13 1.61 -12.51
CA SER A 86 -0.46 2.73 -11.63
C SER A 86 0.81 3.26 -10.98
N GLU A 87 0.94 4.57 -10.96
CA GLU A 87 2.10 5.21 -10.36
C GLU A 87 1.60 6.25 -9.38
N HIS A 88 2.02 6.18 -8.12
CA HIS A 88 1.51 7.10 -7.12
C HIS A 88 2.37 7.14 -5.86
N ARG A 89 2.15 8.20 -5.10
CA ARG A 89 2.64 8.39 -3.75
C ARG A 89 1.41 8.41 -2.84
N VAL A 90 1.53 7.82 -1.66
CA VAL A 90 0.38 7.68 -0.75
C VAL A 90 0.75 8.25 0.60
N GLU A 91 -0.12 9.10 1.16
CA GLU A 91 0.15 9.78 2.43
C GLU A 91 -0.96 9.61 3.44
N ASN A 92 -0.56 9.47 4.70
CA ASN A 92 -1.45 9.58 5.83
C ASN A 92 -1.28 10.97 6.41
N ARG A 93 -2.21 11.88 6.12
CA ARG A 93 -2.16 13.26 6.63
C ARG A 93 -2.88 13.44 7.96
N GLY A 94 -3.34 12.34 8.56
CA GLY A 94 -3.95 12.39 9.87
C GLY A 94 -2.92 12.56 10.97
N GLU A 95 -3.41 12.70 12.20
CA GLU A 95 -2.53 12.97 13.32
C GLU A 95 -2.61 11.92 14.41
N ALA A 96 -3.59 11.04 14.36
CA ALA A 96 -3.88 10.16 15.49
C ALA A 96 -3.77 8.67 15.20
N HIS A 97 -3.97 8.24 13.95
CA HIS A 97 -4.11 6.81 13.67
C HIS A 97 -3.27 6.39 12.47
N ASP A 98 -2.79 5.15 12.50
CA ASP A 98 -2.15 4.56 11.35
C ASP A 98 -3.19 4.28 10.27
N VAL A 99 -2.79 4.43 9.03
CA VAL A 99 -3.55 3.90 7.90
C VAL A 99 -2.99 2.51 7.61
N VAL A 100 -3.86 1.51 7.57
CA VAL A 100 -3.43 0.13 7.38
C VAL A 100 -4.27 -0.50 6.28
N PHE A 101 -3.60 -1.13 5.31
CA PHE A 101 -4.29 -1.84 4.25
C PHE A 101 -3.42 -3.01 3.76
N VAL A 102 -4.08 -3.96 3.12
CA VAL A 102 -3.39 -5.12 2.54
C VAL A 102 -3.52 -5.02 1.02
N GLU A 103 -2.41 -5.22 0.33
CA GLU A 103 -2.40 -5.30 -1.12
C GLU A 103 -2.22 -6.75 -1.53
N VAL A 104 -3.07 -7.23 -2.43
CA VAL A 104 -2.95 -8.55 -3.02
C VAL A 104 -2.60 -8.33 -4.48
N GLU A 105 -1.34 -8.56 -4.84
CA GLU A 105 -0.87 -8.39 -6.20
C GLU A 105 -1.01 -9.68 -6.97
N ARG A 106 -1.50 -9.58 -8.20
CA ARG A 106 -1.65 -10.74 -9.05
C ARG A 106 -0.39 -10.84 -9.92
N LEU A 107 0.45 -11.82 -9.64
CA LEU A 107 1.73 -11.96 -10.29
C LEU A 107 1.64 -12.72 -11.63
N SER A 108 0.62 -13.51 -11.81
CA SER A 108 0.45 -14.25 -13.06
C SER A 108 -1.00 -14.60 -13.34
#